data_9c4ddc992eb8faf63ce469098f0cf9c2
#
_entry.id   9c4ddc992eb8faf63ce469098f0cf9c2
#
_cell.length_a   1.000
_cell.length_b   1.000
_cell.length_c   1.000
_cell.angle_alpha   90.00
_cell.angle_beta   90.00
_cell.angle_gamma   90.00
#
_symmetry.space_group_name_H-M   'P 1'
#
loop_
_entity.id
_entity.type
_entity.pdbx_description
1 polymer ?
#
loop_
_entity_poly.entity_id
_entity_poly.type
_entity_poly.pdbx_seq_one_letter_code
_entity_poly.pdbx_strand_id
1 'polypeptide(L)'
;WLSVIDEVPVIFQQRDICFKLSLGSGEGKTITYHLYPTRRGTYGFGYIRVFVTTRIGLIERRFTDAGPQKIKVYPSYLMLHRYELLAMSDNLTELGIKKIRKVGHQTEFEQIKDYVKGDDYRTINWKASARRHQLMVNVYRDERSQQIYNVIDKGRIMQQAFKGMTLLDYAINASLVLSYVAIRKDDKAGLVTFNEHFDTFVPASKQTGQMQTLLESLYAQETTFGETDFSALCVHLAKHIGKRSLLILYTNFSNLNSMNRQLPYLQQLSRQHRLLVVFFEDGDLKEYVAGKPVDTEGYYRHVIAEKFAYEKRLIVNTLKQHGIYSVLTTPDNLSVDVINKYLEMKSRQLI
;
A
#
# COMPACT_ATOMS: atom_id res chain seq x y z
N TRP A 1 8.81 40.95 28.21
CA TRP A 1 7.74 40.18 27.58
C TRP A 1 8.25 39.62 26.25
N LEU A 2 7.88 38.38 25.94
CA LEU A 2 8.31 37.67 24.75
C LEU A 2 7.08 37.16 23.99
N SER A 3 7.08 37.33 22.68
CA SER A 3 6.15 36.64 21.77
C SER A 3 6.95 35.78 20.83
N VAL A 4 6.71 34.47 20.85
CA VAL A 4 7.38 33.48 19.99
C VAL A 4 6.37 33.04 18.93
N ILE A 5 6.73 33.21 17.67
CA ILE A 5 5.96 32.76 16.51
C ILE A 5 6.77 31.70 15.77
N ASP A 6 6.20 30.53 15.61
CA ASP A 6 6.76 29.48 14.74
C ASP A 6 6.04 29.51 13.38
N GLU A 7 6.80 29.63 12.29
CA GLU A 7 6.26 29.61 10.92
C GLU A 7 5.94 28.19 10.49
N VAL A 8 4.78 27.71 10.92
CA VAL A 8 4.27 26.38 10.59
C VAL A 8 3.73 26.35 9.17
N PRO A 9 3.91 25.24 8.42
CA PRO A 9 3.36 25.08 7.08
C PRO A 9 1.86 25.37 7.00
N VAL A 10 1.42 26.09 5.97
CA VAL A 10 0.02 26.52 5.76
C VAL A 10 -0.96 25.34 5.76
N ILE A 11 -0.52 24.17 5.39
CA ILE A 11 -1.32 22.94 5.31
C ILE A 11 -1.94 22.54 6.66
N PHE A 12 -1.33 22.95 7.80
CA PHE A 12 -1.89 22.72 9.13
C PHE A 12 -3.06 23.64 9.46
N GLN A 13 -3.29 24.68 8.65
CA GLN A 13 -4.35 25.71 8.84
C GLN A 13 -4.32 26.40 10.21
N GLN A 14 -3.23 26.28 10.94
CA GLN A 14 -3.00 26.94 12.23
C GLN A 14 -2.20 28.22 11.98
N ARG A 15 -2.92 29.36 11.89
CA ARG A 15 -2.31 30.66 11.56
C ARG A 15 -1.83 31.43 12.79
N ASP A 16 -2.28 31.08 13.99
CA ASP A 16 -2.09 31.84 15.21
C ASP A 16 -1.21 31.15 16.26
N ILE A 17 -0.14 30.47 15.81
CA ILE A 17 0.83 29.86 16.75
C ILE A 17 1.74 30.99 17.28
N CYS A 18 1.22 31.73 18.24
CA CYS A 18 1.95 32.80 18.95
C CYS A 18 1.92 32.50 20.45
N PHE A 19 3.09 32.24 21.00
CA PHE A 19 3.25 31.96 22.44
C PHE A 19 3.74 33.24 23.14
N LYS A 20 2.90 33.80 24.02
CA LYS A 20 3.25 34.98 24.84
C LYS A 20 3.73 34.51 26.20
N LEU A 21 4.93 34.96 26.61
CA LEU A 21 5.54 34.61 27.88
C LEU A 21 6.36 35.75 28.44
N SER A 22 6.63 35.73 29.73
CA SER A 22 7.57 36.62 30.39
C SER A 22 8.70 35.78 31.02
N LEU A 23 9.93 36.20 30.83
CA LEU A 23 11.12 35.53 31.39
C LEU A 23 11.92 36.54 32.21
N GLY A 24 12.44 36.11 33.34
CA GLY A 24 13.44 36.82 34.13
C GLY A 24 14.85 36.68 33.55
N SER A 25 15.79 37.46 34.07
CA SER A 25 17.18 37.33 33.64
C SER A 25 17.76 35.97 34.02
N GLY A 26 18.26 35.22 33.01
CA GLY A 26 18.81 33.89 33.21
C GLY A 26 17.76 32.76 33.26
N GLU A 27 16.47 33.08 33.11
CA GLU A 27 15.40 32.08 33.12
C GLU A 27 15.20 31.47 31.71
N GLY A 28 15.05 30.15 31.65
CA GLY A 28 14.74 29.37 30.43
C GLY A 28 13.34 28.73 30.51
N LYS A 29 12.59 28.74 29.41
CA LYS A 29 11.28 28.10 29.31
C LYS A 29 11.16 27.28 28.04
N THR A 30 10.75 26.04 28.17
CA THR A 30 10.47 25.16 27.04
C THR A 30 8.97 25.23 26.72
N ILE A 31 8.64 25.41 25.44
CA ILE A 31 7.25 25.38 24.94
C ILE A 31 7.10 24.12 24.07
N THR A 32 6.14 23.30 24.43
CA THR A 32 5.79 22.09 23.64
C THR A 32 4.40 22.25 23.09
N TYR A 33 4.25 21.99 21.80
CA TYR A 33 2.96 21.96 21.15
C TYR A 33 2.90 20.78 20.16
N HIS A 34 1.71 20.35 19.79
CA HIS A 34 1.51 19.17 18.94
C HIS A 34 0.87 19.58 17.62
N LEU A 35 1.43 19.09 16.53
CA LEU A 35 0.88 19.24 15.19
C LEU A 35 0.48 17.85 14.67
N TYR A 36 -0.69 17.78 14.03
CA TYR A 36 -1.22 16.53 13.48
C TYR A 36 -1.25 16.62 11.96
N PRO A 37 -0.27 16.05 11.25
CA PRO A 37 -0.28 16.00 9.80
C PRO A 37 -1.39 15.05 9.31
N THR A 38 -2.24 15.55 8.42
CA THR A 38 -3.33 14.78 7.82
C THR A 38 -2.96 14.14 6.49
N ARG A 39 -1.86 14.57 5.88
CA ARG A 39 -1.38 14.08 4.59
C ARG A 39 0.09 13.71 4.70
N ARG A 40 0.52 12.70 3.93
CA ARG A 40 1.94 12.38 3.76
C ARG A 40 2.63 13.43 2.89
N GLY A 41 3.95 13.49 2.96
CA GLY A 41 4.73 14.40 2.13
C GLY A 41 5.83 15.13 2.91
N THR A 42 6.42 16.13 2.28
CA THR A 42 7.46 16.94 2.91
C THR A 42 6.88 18.26 3.38
N TYR A 43 6.98 18.51 4.67
CA TYR A 43 6.51 19.74 5.31
C TYR A 43 7.68 20.68 5.55
N GLY A 44 7.62 21.87 4.96
CA GLY A 44 8.63 22.92 5.14
C GLY A 44 8.24 23.85 6.27
N PHE A 45 8.94 23.77 7.39
CA PHE A 45 8.82 24.73 8.48
C PHE A 45 9.68 25.94 8.15
N GLY A 46 9.20 27.14 8.46
CA GLY A 46 9.90 28.41 8.25
C GLY A 46 10.85 28.74 9.40
N TYR A 47 10.89 30.01 9.75
CA TYR A 47 11.74 30.53 10.83
C TYR A 47 10.97 30.63 12.15
N ILE A 48 11.69 30.49 13.26
CA ILE A 48 11.17 30.86 14.57
C ILE A 48 11.47 32.33 14.78
N ARG A 49 10.43 33.14 14.98
CA ARG A 49 10.54 34.56 15.24
C ARG A 49 10.21 34.86 16.69
N VAL A 50 11.16 35.50 17.36
CA VAL A 50 11.00 35.90 18.75
C VAL A 50 10.94 37.45 18.81
N PHE A 51 9.84 37.96 19.29
CA PHE A 51 9.65 39.41 19.53
C PHE A 51 9.83 39.66 21.02
N VAL A 52 10.80 40.50 21.35
CA VAL A 52 11.09 40.94 22.71
C VAL A 52 10.60 42.34 22.91
N THR A 53 9.67 42.51 23.83
CA THR A 53 9.06 43.80 24.13
C THR A 53 9.46 44.27 25.53
N THR A 54 9.81 45.53 25.67
CA THR A 54 10.12 46.13 26.99
C THR A 54 8.87 46.17 27.87
N ARG A 55 9.04 46.29 29.20
CA ARG A 55 7.93 46.32 30.17
C ARG A 55 6.90 47.46 29.90
N ILE A 56 7.36 48.54 29.30
CA ILE A 56 6.54 49.73 28.98
C ILE A 56 5.94 49.61 27.56
N GLY A 57 6.36 48.61 26.75
CA GLY A 57 5.82 48.38 25.42
C GLY A 57 6.29 49.33 24.32
N LEU A 58 7.23 50.24 24.61
CA LEU A 58 7.69 51.29 23.66
C LEU A 58 8.68 50.76 22.60
N ILE A 59 9.38 49.70 22.89
CA ILE A 59 10.40 49.12 22.00
C ILE A 59 10.14 47.65 21.85
N GLU A 60 10.07 47.20 20.61
CA GLU A 60 10.00 45.76 20.23
C GLU A 60 11.20 45.44 19.35
N ARG A 61 11.91 44.34 19.69
CA ARG A 61 13.03 43.85 18.91
C ARG A 61 12.74 42.45 18.45
N ARG A 62 12.88 42.21 17.15
CA ARG A 62 12.72 40.87 16.52
C ARG A 62 14.05 40.15 16.45
N PHE A 63 14.05 38.94 16.92
CA PHE A 63 15.10 37.97 16.69
C PHE A 63 14.55 36.85 15.80
N THR A 64 15.35 36.39 14.87
CA THR A 64 15.00 35.24 14.00
C THR A 64 16.02 34.17 14.27
N ASP A 65 15.55 33.01 14.70
CA ASP A 65 16.37 31.83 14.99
C ASP A 65 15.82 30.62 14.23
N ALA A 66 16.62 29.58 14.12
CA ALA A 66 16.40 28.39 13.32
C ALA A 66 16.17 28.68 11.81
N GLY A 67 16.92 28.02 10.95
CA GLY A 67 16.69 28.04 9.51
C GLY A 67 15.47 27.19 9.13
N PRO A 68 15.01 27.31 7.88
CA PRO A 68 13.89 26.50 7.39
C PRO A 68 14.25 25.01 7.46
N GLN A 69 13.35 24.23 8.04
CA GLN A 69 13.51 22.79 8.21
C GLN A 69 12.47 22.03 7.37
N LYS A 70 12.89 20.93 6.77
CA LYS A 70 11.99 20.03 6.05
C LYS A 70 11.80 18.74 6.84
N ILE A 71 10.55 18.46 7.21
CA ILE A 71 10.18 17.24 7.93
C ILE A 71 9.40 16.34 6.99
N LYS A 72 9.84 15.08 6.87
CA LYS A 72 9.15 14.07 6.07
C LYS A 72 8.04 13.42 6.89
N VAL A 73 6.83 13.44 6.37
CA VAL A 73 5.67 12.73 6.94
C VAL A 73 5.38 11.52 6.07
N TYR A 74 5.60 10.35 6.64
CA TYR A 74 5.39 9.08 5.97
C TYR A 74 3.92 8.65 5.96
N PRO A 75 3.52 7.73 5.06
CA PRO A 75 2.21 7.11 5.07
C PRO A 75 1.88 6.49 6.44
N SER A 76 0.60 6.23 6.73
CA SER A 76 0.13 5.78 8.03
C SER A 76 0.85 4.54 8.55
N TYR A 77 1.85 4.75 9.40
CA TYR A 77 2.69 3.71 10.00
C TYR A 77 1.94 2.87 11.05
N LEU A 78 0.88 3.42 11.61
CA LEU A 78 0.06 2.74 12.65
C LEU A 78 -0.57 1.46 12.11
N MET A 79 -1.04 1.47 10.87
CA MET A 79 -1.56 0.26 10.23
C MET A 79 -0.47 -0.80 10.09
N LEU A 80 0.74 -0.42 9.67
CA LEU A 80 1.86 -1.34 9.51
C LEU A 80 2.23 -2.00 10.83
N HIS A 81 2.31 -1.22 11.91
CA HIS A 81 2.62 -1.74 13.26
C HIS A 81 1.52 -2.71 13.77
N ARG A 82 0.25 -2.43 13.49
CA ARG A 82 -0.85 -3.35 13.82
C ARG A 82 -0.69 -4.69 13.08
N TYR A 83 -0.35 -4.66 11.79
CA TYR A 83 -0.09 -5.88 11.02
C TYR A 83 1.20 -6.58 11.45
N GLU A 84 2.22 -5.83 11.90
CA GLU A 84 3.46 -6.38 12.44
C GLU A 84 3.21 -7.20 13.72
N LEU A 85 2.51 -6.63 14.69
CA LEU A 85 2.14 -7.31 15.94
C LEU A 85 1.35 -8.59 15.68
N LEU A 86 0.43 -8.56 14.73
CA LEU A 86 -0.41 -9.70 14.37
C LEU A 86 0.32 -10.73 13.52
N ALA A 87 1.25 -10.31 12.68
CA ALA A 87 2.13 -11.23 11.95
C ALA A 87 3.09 -11.98 12.87
N MET A 88 3.53 -11.34 13.95
CA MET A 88 4.35 -11.97 15.00
C MET A 88 3.57 -12.96 15.87
N SER A 89 2.29 -12.71 16.11
CA SER A 89 1.45 -13.56 16.96
C SER A 89 0.87 -14.80 16.25
N ASP A 90 1.16 -15.01 14.96
CA ASP A 90 0.51 -16.00 14.08
C ASP A 90 -1.05 -15.87 14.04
N ASN A 91 -1.60 -14.81 14.63
CA ASN A 91 -3.04 -14.56 14.80
C ASN A 91 -3.59 -13.62 13.70
N LEU A 92 -3.09 -13.74 12.47
CA LEU A 92 -3.63 -13.01 11.32
C LEU A 92 -5.13 -13.22 11.11
N THR A 93 -5.69 -14.26 11.73
CA THR A 93 -7.12 -14.61 11.65
C THR A 93 -8.02 -13.55 12.31
N GLU A 94 -7.55 -12.84 13.33
CA GLU A 94 -8.30 -11.78 14.02
C GLU A 94 -8.56 -10.55 13.14
N LEU A 95 -7.72 -10.35 12.12
CA LEU A 95 -7.91 -9.30 11.10
C LEU A 95 -8.70 -9.77 9.88
N GLY A 96 -9.33 -10.96 9.93
CA GLY A 96 -9.99 -11.55 8.76
C GLY A 96 -9.03 -12.12 7.72
N ILE A 97 -7.73 -12.23 8.03
CA ILE A 97 -6.75 -12.86 7.14
C ILE A 97 -6.81 -14.37 7.31
N LYS A 98 -7.13 -15.07 6.22
CA LYS A 98 -7.32 -16.53 6.22
C LYS A 98 -5.99 -17.27 6.41
N LYS A 99 -5.93 -18.18 7.39
CA LYS A 99 -4.81 -19.11 7.54
C LYS A 99 -4.95 -20.22 6.51
N ILE A 100 -4.04 -20.25 5.52
CA ILE A 100 -4.10 -21.25 4.45
C ILE A 100 -3.01 -22.30 4.65
N ARG A 101 -3.40 -23.58 4.66
CA ARG A 101 -2.49 -24.70 4.81
C ARG A 101 -1.72 -24.91 3.50
N LYS A 102 -0.39 -24.92 3.56
CA LYS A 102 0.46 -25.19 2.39
C LYS A 102 0.50 -26.69 2.08
N VAL A 103 0.32 -27.03 0.80
CA VAL A 103 0.66 -28.34 0.24
C VAL A 103 1.59 -28.04 -0.94
N GLY A 104 2.86 -28.42 -0.89
CA GLY A 104 3.82 -28.16 -1.99
C GLY A 104 5.17 -28.88 -1.84
N HIS A 105 5.83 -29.16 -2.94
CA HIS A 105 7.19 -29.69 -3.03
C HIS A 105 8.22 -28.60 -2.69
N GLN A 106 9.23 -28.94 -1.89
CA GLN A 106 10.10 -27.96 -1.24
C GLN A 106 11.58 -28.25 -1.51
N THR A 107 12.40 -27.19 -1.66
CA THR A 107 13.83 -27.30 -1.98
C THR A 107 14.76 -27.09 -0.78
N GLU A 108 14.29 -26.48 0.32
CA GLU A 108 15.04 -26.45 1.56
C GLU A 108 14.85 -27.76 2.35
N PHE A 109 15.95 -28.34 2.81
CA PHE A 109 15.91 -29.49 3.69
C PHE A 109 15.18 -29.13 4.99
N GLU A 110 14.05 -29.77 5.25
CA GLU A 110 13.26 -29.54 6.47
C GLU A 110 13.52 -30.64 7.50
N GLN A 111 13.39 -31.89 7.06
CA GLN A 111 13.57 -33.05 7.92
C GLN A 111 13.78 -34.33 7.11
N ILE A 112 14.24 -35.37 7.79
CA ILE A 112 14.25 -36.74 7.25
C ILE A 112 13.07 -37.48 7.86
N LYS A 113 12.19 -38.05 7.01
CA LYS A 113 11.08 -38.89 7.44
C LYS A 113 11.21 -40.31 6.84
N ASP A 114 10.45 -41.25 7.38
CA ASP A 114 10.35 -42.59 6.81
C ASP A 114 9.68 -42.53 5.43
N TYR A 115 10.20 -43.31 4.48
CA TYR A 115 9.63 -43.42 3.14
C TYR A 115 8.24 -44.05 3.20
N VAL A 116 7.28 -43.40 2.58
CA VAL A 116 5.91 -43.93 2.40
C VAL A 116 5.68 -44.16 0.91
N LYS A 117 5.01 -45.26 0.56
CA LYS A 117 4.69 -45.60 -0.83
C LYS A 117 3.93 -44.42 -1.50
N GLY A 118 4.58 -43.80 -2.47
CA GLY A 118 4.10 -42.59 -3.14
C GLY A 118 5.01 -41.34 -2.97
N ASP A 119 6.02 -41.44 -2.08
CA ASP A 119 7.07 -40.42 -2.02
C ASP A 119 8.02 -40.54 -3.22
N ASP A 120 8.58 -39.40 -3.70
CA ASP A 120 9.51 -39.39 -4.83
C ASP A 120 10.83 -40.09 -4.46
N TYR A 121 11.15 -41.16 -5.19
CA TYR A 121 12.37 -41.94 -4.99
C TYR A 121 13.66 -41.11 -5.12
N ARG A 122 13.63 -39.99 -5.83
CA ARG A 122 14.77 -39.06 -6.00
C ARG A 122 15.14 -38.36 -4.70
N THR A 123 14.24 -38.32 -3.74
CA THR A 123 14.44 -37.66 -2.44
C THR A 123 14.95 -38.62 -1.38
N ILE A 124 15.21 -39.89 -1.72
CA ILE A 124 15.73 -40.90 -0.77
C ILE A 124 17.11 -40.48 -0.26
N ASN A 125 17.24 -40.42 1.07
CA ASN A 125 18.48 -40.19 1.75
C ASN A 125 19.18 -41.54 2.06
N TRP A 126 20.02 -41.99 1.15
CA TRP A 126 20.71 -43.25 1.29
C TRP A 126 21.57 -43.35 2.55
N LYS A 127 22.18 -42.26 2.98
CA LYS A 127 23.02 -42.22 4.21
C LYS A 127 22.19 -42.39 5.48
N ALA A 128 21.03 -41.75 5.55
CA ALA A 128 20.11 -41.89 6.68
C ALA A 128 19.46 -43.30 6.66
N SER A 129 19.07 -43.81 5.47
CA SER A 129 18.49 -45.12 5.26
C SER A 129 19.44 -46.23 5.73
N ALA A 130 20.71 -46.12 5.37
CA ALA A 130 21.72 -47.10 5.80
C ALA A 130 21.93 -47.13 7.32
N ARG A 131 21.80 -46.01 8.01
CA ARG A 131 21.93 -45.91 9.46
C ARG A 131 20.73 -46.49 10.22
N ARG A 132 19.53 -46.32 9.67
CA ARG A 132 18.29 -46.73 10.34
C ARG A 132 17.76 -48.07 9.85
N HIS A 133 18.38 -48.68 8.84
CA HIS A 133 17.92 -49.93 8.17
C HIS A 133 16.49 -49.84 7.63
N GLN A 134 16.02 -48.61 7.35
CA GLN A 134 14.73 -48.32 6.75
C GLN A 134 14.90 -47.20 5.72
N LEU A 135 14.08 -47.23 4.64
CA LEU A 135 14.13 -46.20 3.64
C LEU A 135 13.68 -44.85 4.23
N MET A 136 14.56 -43.84 4.12
CA MET A 136 14.35 -42.50 4.60
C MET A 136 14.36 -41.53 3.44
N VAL A 137 13.48 -40.53 3.47
CA VAL A 137 13.40 -39.46 2.45
C VAL A 137 13.68 -38.12 3.05
N ASN A 138 14.39 -37.27 2.29
CA ASN A 138 14.52 -35.86 2.61
C ASN A 138 13.23 -35.17 2.26
N VAL A 139 12.66 -34.48 3.21
CA VAL A 139 11.58 -33.50 3.00
C VAL A 139 12.21 -32.15 2.80
N TYR A 140 11.94 -31.56 1.63
CA TYR A 140 12.45 -30.25 1.27
C TYR A 140 11.34 -29.20 1.33
N ARG A 141 11.69 -27.98 1.69
CA ARG A 141 10.81 -26.83 1.70
C ARG A 141 11.01 -26.01 0.43
N ASP A 142 9.98 -25.78 -0.37
CA ASP A 142 10.11 -25.01 -1.61
C ASP A 142 10.28 -23.52 -1.30
N GLU A 143 11.53 -23.06 -1.25
CA GLU A 143 11.91 -21.66 -1.10
C GLU A 143 11.93 -20.91 -2.43
N ARG A 144 10.92 -21.08 -3.25
CA ARG A 144 10.77 -20.19 -4.41
C ARG A 144 10.25 -18.85 -3.95
N SER A 145 11.18 -17.95 -3.57
CA SER A 145 10.80 -16.56 -3.31
C SER A 145 10.27 -15.94 -4.61
N GLN A 146 8.98 -15.63 -4.60
CA GLN A 146 8.32 -15.02 -5.74
C GLN A 146 8.62 -13.53 -5.80
N GLN A 147 8.64 -12.97 -7.03
CA GLN A 147 8.73 -11.52 -7.22
C GLN A 147 7.32 -10.93 -7.25
N ILE A 148 7.07 -9.98 -6.37
CA ILE A 148 5.80 -9.29 -6.24
C ILE A 148 6.04 -7.81 -6.48
N TYR A 149 5.37 -7.24 -7.46
CA TYR A 149 5.42 -5.83 -7.74
C TYR A 149 4.08 -5.19 -7.44
N ASN A 150 4.09 -4.21 -6.54
CA ASN A 150 2.97 -3.31 -6.35
C ASN A 150 3.03 -2.25 -7.45
N VAL A 151 2.05 -2.23 -8.32
CA VAL A 151 1.94 -1.29 -9.45
C VAL A 151 0.84 -0.31 -9.10
N ILE A 152 1.21 0.95 -8.84
CA ILE A 152 0.27 1.99 -8.39
C ILE A 152 0.02 2.98 -9.50
N ASP A 153 -1.23 3.05 -9.92
CA ASP A 153 -1.74 4.07 -10.81
C ASP A 153 -1.84 5.41 -10.06
N LYS A 154 -1.20 6.46 -10.58
CA LYS A 154 -1.26 7.82 -10.03
C LYS A 154 -2.10 8.76 -10.89
N GLY A 155 -2.88 8.21 -11.78
CA GLY A 155 -3.74 8.99 -12.65
C GLY A 155 -4.90 9.66 -11.91
N ARG A 156 -5.62 10.51 -12.66
CA ARG A 156 -6.75 11.32 -12.17
C ARG A 156 -7.78 10.54 -11.37
N ILE A 157 -8.06 9.29 -11.75
CA ILE A 157 -9.10 8.46 -11.12
C ILE A 157 -8.75 8.10 -9.67
N MET A 158 -7.46 8.02 -9.33
CA MET A 158 -6.99 7.70 -7.99
C MET A 158 -7.01 8.89 -7.02
N GLN A 159 -7.38 10.07 -7.51
CA GLN A 159 -7.48 11.29 -6.72
C GLN A 159 -8.79 11.40 -5.93
N GLN A 160 -9.79 10.59 -6.27
CA GLN A 160 -11.05 10.56 -5.54
C GLN A 160 -10.80 10.42 -4.04
N ALA A 161 -11.43 11.29 -3.24
CA ALA A 161 -11.31 11.29 -1.79
C ALA A 161 -12.37 10.35 -1.17
N PHE A 162 -11.95 9.61 -0.16
CA PHE A 162 -12.81 8.78 0.68
C PHE A 162 -12.39 8.97 2.14
N LYS A 163 -13.32 9.38 3.01
CA LYS A 163 -13.05 9.64 4.46
C LYS A 163 -11.80 10.52 4.71
N GLY A 164 -11.59 11.53 3.88
CA GLY A 164 -10.47 12.48 4.04
C GLY A 164 -9.12 12.05 3.46
N MET A 165 -9.03 10.84 2.91
CA MET A 165 -7.84 10.33 2.21
C MET A 165 -8.17 10.05 0.74
N THR A 166 -7.17 10.15 -0.14
CA THR A 166 -7.34 9.78 -1.56
C THR A 166 -7.25 8.27 -1.76
N LEU A 167 -7.84 7.75 -2.84
CA LEU A 167 -7.68 6.35 -3.22
C LEU A 167 -6.20 5.99 -3.42
N LEU A 168 -5.39 6.96 -3.88
CA LEU A 168 -3.94 6.82 -3.97
C LEU A 168 -3.31 6.56 -2.60
N ASP A 169 -3.74 7.27 -1.55
CA ASP A 169 -3.24 7.07 -0.18
C ASP A 169 -3.58 5.68 0.35
N TYR A 170 -4.80 5.22 0.10
CA TYR A 170 -5.20 3.85 0.43
C TYR A 170 -4.37 2.79 -0.30
N ALA A 171 -4.12 2.99 -1.61
CA ALA A 171 -3.29 2.10 -2.41
C ALA A 171 -1.85 2.06 -1.90
N ILE A 172 -1.27 3.20 -1.54
CA ILE A 172 0.07 3.31 -0.95
C ILE A 172 0.15 2.56 0.38
N ASN A 173 -0.82 2.78 1.27
CA ASN A 173 -0.86 2.08 2.55
C ASN A 173 -0.98 0.56 2.36
N ALA A 174 -1.89 0.11 1.49
CA ALA A 174 -2.07 -1.31 1.20
C ALA A 174 -0.82 -1.94 0.56
N SER A 175 -0.14 -1.23 -0.35
CA SER A 175 1.08 -1.70 -0.99
C SER A 175 2.24 -1.87 0.01
N LEU A 176 2.36 -0.97 0.99
CA LEU A 176 3.36 -1.08 2.06
C LEU A 176 3.08 -2.29 2.97
N VAL A 177 1.82 -2.44 3.40
CA VAL A 177 1.43 -3.59 4.25
C VAL A 177 1.63 -4.91 3.51
N LEU A 178 1.23 -4.98 2.24
CA LEU A 178 1.44 -6.18 1.43
C LEU A 178 2.93 -6.48 1.22
N SER A 179 3.76 -5.46 0.93
CA SER A 179 5.20 -5.62 0.79
C SER A 179 5.83 -6.17 2.07
N TYR A 180 5.39 -5.67 3.23
CA TYR A 180 5.84 -6.17 4.52
C TYR A 180 5.46 -7.65 4.72
N VAL A 181 4.20 -8.01 4.47
CA VAL A 181 3.72 -9.41 4.57
C VAL A 181 4.47 -10.32 3.59
N ALA A 182 4.71 -9.85 2.36
CA ALA A 182 5.43 -10.61 1.33
C ALA A 182 6.87 -10.90 1.75
N ILE A 183 7.62 -9.89 2.22
CA ILE A 183 9.00 -10.04 2.70
C ILE A 183 9.06 -11.00 3.91
N ARG A 184 8.11 -10.90 4.84
CA ARG A 184 7.98 -11.84 5.97
C ARG A 184 7.65 -13.28 5.55
N LYS A 185 7.06 -13.46 4.36
CA LYS A 185 6.79 -14.77 3.75
C LYS A 185 7.87 -15.20 2.74
N ASP A 186 9.08 -14.63 2.85
CA ASP A 186 10.26 -14.89 2.03
C ASP A 186 10.10 -14.55 0.54
N ASP A 187 9.11 -13.75 0.17
CA ASP A 187 8.95 -13.23 -1.17
C ASP A 187 9.70 -11.91 -1.36
N LYS A 188 9.98 -11.55 -2.59
CA LYS A 188 10.65 -10.31 -2.97
C LYS A 188 9.60 -9.26 -3.30
N ALA A 189 9.63 -8.12 -2.61
CA ALA A 189 8.72 -7.02 -2.86
C ALA A 189 9.38 -5.91 -3.66
N GLY A 190 8.71 -5.45 -4.72
CA GLY A 190 9.08 -4.31 -5.55
C GLY A 190 7.92 -3.34 -5.70
N LEU A 191 8.21 -2.19 -6.30
CA LEU A 191 7.26 -1.10 -6.50
C LEU A 191 7.40 -0.53 -7.90
N VAL A 192 6.26 -0.20 -8.47
CA VAL A 192 6.13 0.56 -9.71
C VAL A 192 5.08 1.63 -9.50
N THR A 193 5.36 2.86 -9.87
CA THR A 193 4.34 3.91 -9.94
C THR A 193 4.31 4.51 -11.34
N PHE A 194 3.13 4.83 -11.84
CA PHE A 194 2.95 5.34 -13.19
C PHE A 194 1.74 6.29 -13.29
N ASN A 195 1.81 7.18 -14.25
CA ASN A 195 0.74 8.08 -14.68
C ASN A 195 0.81 8.22 -16.21
N GLU A 196 0.91 9.42 -16.75
CA GLU A 196 1.24 9.67 -18.18
C GLU A 196 2.62 9.12 -18.56
N HIS A 197 3.52 9.04 -17.57
CA HIS A 197 4.87 8.52 -17.71
C HIS A 197 5.13 7.45 -16.66
N PHE A 198 6.08 6.59 -16.96
CA PHE A 198 6.65 5.68 -15.97
C PHE A 198 7.49 6.50 -14.99
N ASP A 199 7.13 6.50 -13.72
CA ASP A 199 7.69 7.42 -12.74
C ASP A 199 8.73 6.74 -11.84
N THR A 200 8.32 5.82 -11.00
CA THR A 200 9.20 5.18 -10.04
C THR A 200 9.26 3.67 -10.26
N PHE A 201 10.45 3.11 -10.24
CA PHE A 201 10.69 1.67 -10.26
C PHE A 201 11.65 1.27 -9.15
N VAL A 202 11.19 0.42 -8.25
CA VAL A 202 12.02 -0.22 -7.22
C VAL A 202 12.03 -1.72 -7.50
N PRO A 203 13.20 -2.30 -7.82
CA PRO A 203 13.31 -3.73 -8.13
C PRO A 203 12.89 -4.58 -6.92
N ALA A 204 12.29 -5.75 -7.21
CA ALA A 204 11.84 -6.66 -6.17
C ALA A 204 13.02 -7.29 -5.43
N SER A 205 13.09 -7.06 -4.13
CA SER A 205 14.13 -7.59 -3.23
C SER A 205 13.52 -8.01 -1.89
N LYS A 206 14.22 -8.87 -1.16
CA LYS A 206 13.92 -9.21 0.24
C LYS A 206 15.08 -8.83 1.18
N GLN A 207 16.06 -8.06 0.70
CA GLN A 207 17.21 -7.64 1.49
C GLN A 207 16.81 -6.71 2.64
N THR A 208 17.64 -6.71 3.67
CA THR A 208 17.52 -5.75 4.78
C THR A 208 17.56 -4.33 4.24
N GLY A 209 16.56 -3.50 4.60
CA GLY A 209 16.42 -2.13 4.07
C GLY A 209 15.42 -1.97 2.91
N GLN A 210 14.96 -3.07 2.28
CA GLN A 210 13.99 -2.96 1.18
C GLN A 210 12.71 -2.21 1.60
N MET A 211 12.18 -2.48 2.80
CA MET A 211 11.02 -1.77 3.32
C MET A 211 11.27 -0.27 3.46
N GLN A 212 12.47 0.13 3.90
CA GLN A 212 12.84 1.53 4.00
C GLN A 212 12.89 2.18 2.62
N THR A 213 13.45 1.50 1.62
CA THR A 213 13.49 1.98 0.23
C THR A 213 12.09 2.16 -0.35
N LEU A 214 11.17 1.19 -0.11
CA LEU A 214 9.77 1.30 -0.54
C LEU A 214 9.06 2.46 0.14
N LEU A 215 9.25 2.63 1.44
CA LEU A 215 8.66 3.70 2.23
C LEU A 215 9.15 5.08 1.76
N GLU A 216 10.46 5.22 1.51
CA GLU A 216 11.06 6.44 0.98
C GLU A 216 10.60 6.77 -0.44
N SER A 217 10.36 5.75 -1.26
CA SER A 217 9.83 5.94 -2.61
C SER A 217 8.35 6.34 -2.61
N LEU A 218 7.57 5.95 -1.58
CA LEU A 218 6.13 6.15 -1.53
C LEU A 218 5.69 7.40 -0.77
N TYR A 219 6.50 7.93 0.17
CA TYR A 219 6.07 9.09 0.96
C TYR A 219 5.85 10.35 0.12
N ALA A 220 6.66 10.53 -0.93
CA ALA A 220 6.65 11.72 -1.79
C ALA A 220 5.79 11.55 -3.05
N GLN A 221 5.03 10.45 -3.18
CA GLN A 221 4.21 10.23 -4.37
C GLN A 221 3.01 11.17 -4.39
N GLU A 222 2.89 11.94 -5.45
CA GLU A 222 1.77 12.85 -5.71
C GLU A 222 1.09 12.49 -7.03
N THR A 223 -0.18 12.85 -7.18
CA THR A 223 -0.91 12.68 -8.44
C THR A 223 -0.88 13.97 -9.26
N THR A 224 -0.66 13.85 -10.55
CA THR A 224 -0.56 14.96 -11.51
C THR A 224 -1.85 15.15 -12.30
N PHE A 225 -3.01 14.86 -11.84
CA PHE A 225 -4.30 15.06 -12.54
C PHE A 225 -4.37 14.58 -14.01
N GLY A 226 -3.32 13.94 -14.52
CA GLY A 226 -3.21 13.45 -15.89
C GLY A 226 -3.95 12.14 -16.14
N GLU A 227 -4.13 11.76 -17.41
CA GLU A 227 -4.61 10.44 -17.78
C GLU A 227 -3.48 9.41 -17.65
N THR A 228 -3.84 8.19 -17.33
CA THR A 228 -2.87 7.10 -17.14
C THR A 228 -2.56 6.40 -18.46
N ASP A 229 -1.28 6.24 -18.80
CA ASP A 229 -0.82 5.50 -19.98
C ASP A 229 -0.43 4.06 -19.64
N PHE A 230 -1.36 3.13 -19.90
CA PHE A 230 -1.12 1.69 -19.77
C PHE A 230 -0.19 1.12 -20.85
N SER A 231 -0.07 1.79 -22.01
CA SER A 231 0.86 1.39 -23.05
C SER A 231 2.31 1.59 -22.60
N ALA A 232 2.61 2.78 -22.07
CA ALA A 232 3.92 3.08 -21.49
C ALA A 232 4.25 2.11 -20.34
N LEU A 233 3.28 1.80 -19.48
CA LEU A 233 3.46 0.82 -18.41
C LEU A 233 3.89 -0.55 -18.97
N CYS A 234 3.19 -1.08 -19.99
CA CYS A 234 3.51 -2.38 -20.59
C CYS A 234 4.94 -2.43 -21.15
N VAL A 235 5.36 -1.39 -21.87
CA VAL A 235 6.70 -1.30 -22.47
C VAL A 235 7.77 -1.28 -21.37
N HIS A 236 7.57 -0.46 -20.34
CA HIS A 236 8.54 -0.35 -19.25
C HIS A 236 8.63 -1.61 -18.39
N LEU A 237 7.50 -2.25 -18.06
CA LEU A 237 7.52 -3.51 -17.31
C LEU A 237 8.23 -4.63 -18.10
N ALA A 238 7.97 -4.75 -19.41
CA ALA A 238 8.65 -5.73 -20.25
C ALA A 238 10.18 -5.53 -20.29
N LYS A 239 10.65 -4.28 -20.20
CA LYS A 239 12.07 -3.94 -20.17
C LYS A 239 12.73 -4.26 -18.82
N HIS A 240 12.03 -4.04 -17.71
CA HIS A 240 12.62 -4.12 -16.36
C HIS A 240 12.37 -5.45 -15.66
N ILE A 241 11.29 -6.16 -16.00
CA ILE A 241 10.90 -7.40 -15.34
C ILE A 241 10.98 -8.56 -16.33
N GLY A 242 12.14 -9.22 -16.39
CA GLY A 242 12.36 -10.36 -17.28
C GLY A 242 11.83 -11.69 -16.75
N LYS A 243 11.47 -11.78 -15.45
CA LYS A 243 10.95 -13.01 -14.84
C LYS A 243 9.46 -12.91 -14.62
N ARG A 244 8.75 -14.04 -14.78
CA ARG A 244 7.32 -14.11 -14.44
C ARG A 244 7.12 -13.76 -12.98
N SER A 245 6.34 -12.73 -12.70
CA SER A 245 6.14 -12.13 -11.38
C SER A 245 4.65 -11.94 -11.10
N LEU A 246 4.29 -11.73 -9.85
CA LEU A 246 2.96 -11.26 -9.48
C LEU A 246 2.94 -9.73 -9.58
N LEU A 247 2.09 -9.19 -10.44
CA LEU A 247 1.81 -7.77 -10.55
C LEU A 247 0.48 -7.48 -9.85
N ILE A 248 0.49 -6.62 -8.86
CA ILE A 248 -0.71 -6.16 -8.15
C ILE A 248 -0.94 -4.72 -8.55
N LEU A 249 -1.89 -4.54 -9.47
CA LEU A 249 -2.21 -3.25 -10.07
C LEU A 249 -3.32 -2.59 -9.26
N TYR A 250 -2.98 -1.50 -8.57
CA TYR A 250 -3.92 -0.62 -7.89
C TYR A 250 -4.35 0.48 -8.84
N THR A 251 -5.59 0.44 -9.28
CA THR A 251 -6.18 1.42 -10.19
C THR A 251 -7.65 1.61 -9.87
N ASN A 252 -8.36 2.40 -10.66
CA ASN A 252 -9.81 2.46 -10.61
C ASN A 252 -10.38 2.58 -12.03
N PHE A 253 -11.65 2.21 -12.21
CA PHE A 253 -12.36 2.35 -13.45
C PHE A 253 -13.68 3.09 -13.20
N SER A 254 -13.92 4.18 -13.89
CA SER A 254 -15.17 4.94 -13.74
C SER A 254 -16.36 4.16 -14.28
N ASN A 255 -16.20 3.44 -15.40
CA ASN A 255 -17.22 2.66 -16.06
C ASN A 255 -16.63 1.51 -16.88
N LEU A 256 -17.48 0.65 -17.42
CA LEU A 256 -17.09 -0.49 -18.25
C LEU A 256 -16.29 -0.06 -19.50
N ASN A 257 -16.66 1.06 -20.14
CA ASN A 257 -15.97 1.54 -21.33
C ASN A 257 -14.54 1.97 -21.04
N SER A 258 -14.29 2.61 -19.89
CA SER A 258 -12.93 2.98 -19.47
C SER A 258 -12.06 1.75 -19.25
N MET A 259 -12.62 0.69 -18.65
CA MET A 259 -11.92 -0.58 -18.49
C MET A 259 -11.66 -1.26 -19.83
N ASN A 260 -12.64 -1.30 -20.74
CA ASN A 260 -12.49 -1.93 -22.05
C ASN A 260 -11.39 -1.30 -22.89
N ARG A 261 -11.16 0.01 -22.77
CA ARG A 261 -10.03 0.69 -23.44
C ARG A 261 -8.68 0.18 -22.93
N GLN A 262 -8.60 -0.18 -21.65
CA GLN A 262 -7.36 -0.65 -21.04
C GLN A 262 -7.19 -2.18 -21.13
N LEU A 263 -8.25 -2.90 -21.45
CA LEU A 263 -8.28 -4.37 -21.48
C LEU A 263 -7.18 -5.01 -22.33
N PRO A 264 -6.83 -4.52 -23.54
CA PRO A 264 -5.75 -5.09 -24.34
C PRO A 264 -4.39 -5.08 -23.62
N TYR A 265 -4.09 -3.99 -22.91
CA TYR A 265 -2.86 -3.85 -22.14
C TYR A 265 -2.85 -4.76 -20.91
N LEU A 266 -3.98 -4.87 -20.21
CA LEU A 266 -4.13 -5.80 -19.09
C LEU A 266 -3.97 -7.26 -19.53
N GLN A 267 -4.49 -7.62 -20.71
CA GLN A 267 -4.29 -8.95 -21.29
C GLN A 267 -2.82 -9.19 -21.67
N GLN A 268 -2.13 -8.20 -22.22
CA GLN A 268 -0.70 -8.29 -22.52
C GLN A 268 0.11 -8.56 -21.25
N LEU A 269 -0.14 -7.82 -20.18
CA LEU A 269 0.51 -8.04 -18.88
C LEU A 269 0.19 -9.41 -18.29
N SER A 270 -1.05 -9.88 -18.40
CA SER A 270 -1.47 -11.18 -17.85
C SER A 270 -0.86 -12.38 -18.56
N ARG A 271 -0.45 -12.23 -19.84
CA ARG A 271 0.28 -13.27 -20.60
C ARG A 271 1.71 -13.44 -20.08
N GLN A 272 2.39 -12.36 -19.73
CA GLN A 272 3.79 -12.36 -19.30
C GLN A 272 3.93 -12.60 -17.80
N HIS A 273 3.02 -12.06 -17.00
CA HIS A 273 3.04 -12.08 -15.55
C HIS A 273 1.71 -12.61 -14.99
N ARG A 274 1.64 -12.84 -13.68
CA ARG A 274 0.35 -13.02 -13.00
C ARG A 274 -0.16 -11.65 -12.60
N LEU A 275 -1.30 -11.25 -13.15
CA LEU A 275 -1.91 -9.96 -12.92
C LEU A 275 -3.08 -10.07 -11.94
N LEU A 276 -3.03 -9.27 -10.88
CA LEU A 276 -4.13 -9.02 -9.95
C LEU A 276 -4.51 -7.56 -10.05
N VAL A 277 -5.69 -7.25 -10.56
CA VAL A 277 -6.23 -5.89 -10.65
C VAL A 277 -7.05 -5.60 -9.40
N VAL A 278 -6.69 -4.55 -8.69
CA VAL A 278 -7.37 -4.09 -7.48
C VAL A 278 -8.00 -2.74 -7.78
N PHE A 279 -9.31 -2.64 -7.59
CA PHE A 279 -10.05 -1.41 -7.83
C PHE A 279 -11.17 -1.22 -6.81
N PHE A 280 -11.70 -0.01 -6.75
CA PHE A 280 -12.47 0.44 -5.61
C PHE A 280 -13.97 0.42 -5.88
N GLU A 281 -14.73 -0.08 -4.91
CA GLU A 281 -16.16 0.12 -4.76
C GLU A 281 -16.40 1.36 -3.90
N ASP A 282 -17.34 2.18 -4.30
CA ASP A 282 -17.75 3.33 -3.51
C ASP A 282 -18.65 2.86 -2.37
N GLY A 283 -18.17 3.04 -1.12
CA GLY A 283 -18.88 2.62 0.08
C GLY A 283 -20.19 3.38 0.30
N ASP A 284 -20.17 4.69 0.04
CA ASP A 284 -21.34 5.55 0.21
C ASP A 284 -22.44 5.18 -0.79
N LEU A 285 -22.03 4.85 -2.02
CA LEU A 285 -22.91 4.37 -3.07
C LEU A 285 -23.56 3.02 -2.71
N LYS A 286 -22.81 2.14 -2.07
CA LYS A 286 -23.29 0.83 -1.61
C LYS A 286 -24.32 0.97 -0.49
N GLU A 287 -24.08 1.84 0.49
CA GLU A 287 -25.03 2.14 1.55
C GLU A 287 -26.28 2.80 0.99
N TYR A 288 -26.14 3.71 0.03
CA TYR A 288 -27.24 4.36 -0.63
C TYR A 288 -28.14 3.36 -1.40
N VAL A 289 -27.56 2.40 -2.11
CA VAL A 289 -28.29 1.32 -2.82
C VAL A 289 -28.99 0.39 -1.84
N ALA A 290 -28.49 0.19 -0.63
CA ALA A 290 -29.14 -0.61 0.40
C ALA A 290 -30.34 0.09 1.04
N GLY A 291 -30.42 1.44 0.95
CA GLY A 291 -31.52 2.26 1.47
C GLY A 291 -32.76 2.19 0.57
N LYS A 292 -33.93 2.50 1.14
CA LYS A 292 -35.17 2.64 0.36
C LYS A 292 -35.38 4.09 -0.03
N PRO A 293 -35.60 4.41 -1.32
CA PRO A 293 -35.91 5.77 -1.75
C PRO A 293 -37.27 6.22 -1.23
N VAL A 294 -37.38 7.47 -0.80
CA VAL A 294 -38.62 8.02 -0.19
C VAL A 294 -39.39 8.90 -1.16
N ASP A 295 -38.69 9.52 -2.11
CA ASP A 295 -39.27 10.47 -3.08
C ASP A 295 -38.85 10.12 -4.52
N THR A 296 -39.49 10.80 -5.50
CA THR A 296 -39.21 10.57 -6.91
C THR A 296 -37.74 10.86 -7.30
N GLU A 297 -37.16 11.90 -6.75
CA GLU A 297 -35.75 12.23 -6.99
C GLU A 297 -34.81 11.16 -6.41
N GLY A 298 -35.11 10.70 -5.20
CA GLY A 298 -34.43 9.58 -4.57
C GLY A 298 -34.49 8.29 -5.40
N TYR A 299 -35.64 8.03 -6.06
CA TYR A 299 -35.79 6.90 -6.98
C TYR A 299 -34.84 6.99 -8.18
N TYR A 300 -34.76 8.16 -8.83
CA TYR A 300 -33.83 8.36 -9.95
C TYR A 300 -32.37 8.19 -9.51
N ARG A 301 -31.99 8.78 -8.39
CA ARG A 301 -30.63 8.63 -7.82
C ARG A 301 -30.32 7.17 -7.47
N HIS A 302 -31.30 6.43 -6.94
CA HIS A 302 -31.15 5.02 -6.60
C HIS A 302 -30.90 4.15 -7.84
N VAL A 303 -31.66 4.34 -8.90
CA VAL A 303 -31.47 3.62 -10.18
C VAL A 303 -30.10 3.91 -10.79
N ILE A 304 -29.64 5.16 -10.72
CA ILE A 304 -28.29 5.53 -11.18
C ILE A 304 -27.21 4.84 -10.33
N ALA A 305 -27.38 4.83 -9.01
CA ALA A 305 -26.46 4.19 -8.08
C ALA A 305 -26.39 2.67 -8.31
N GLU A 306 -27.54 2.00 -8.49
CA GLU A 306 -27.61 0.58 -8.87
C GLU A 306 -26.88 0.29 -10.18
N LYS A 307 -27.04 1.16 -11.18
CA LYS A 307 -26.34 1.03 -12.46
C LYS A 307 -24.82 1.07 -12.27
N PHE A 308 -24.30 2.02 -11.50
CA PHE A 308 -22.87 2.10 -11.22
C PHE A 308 -22.35 0.86 -10.46
N ALA A 309 -23.07 0.40 -9.44
CA ALA A 309 -22.72 -0.82 -8.73
C ALA A 309 -22.73 -2.06 -9.64
N TYR A 310 -23.72 -2.14 -10.55
CA TYR A 310 -23.81 -3.21 -11.53
C TYR A 310 -22.63 -3.17 -12.52
N GLU A 311 -22.27 -1.98 -13.04
CA GLU A 311 -21.13 -1.83 -13.95
C GLU A 311 -19.81 -2.29 -13.30
N LYS A 312 -19.58 -2.00 -12.01
CA LYS A 312 -18.41 -2.51 -11.29
C LYS A 312 -18.37 -4.04 -11.24
N ARG A 313 -19.52 -4.70 -11.04
CA ARG A 313 -19.62 -6.18 -11.07
C ARG A 313 -19.38 -6.74 -12.48
N LEU A 314 -19.87 -6.05 -13.52
CA LEU A 314 -19.58 -6.43 -14.91
C LEU A 314 -18.09 -6.36 -15.20
N ILE A 315 -17.38 -5.35 -14.72
CA ILE A 315 -15.91 -5.24 -14.84
C ILE A 315 -15.23 -6.47 -14.23
N VAL A 316 -15.62 -6.87 -13.01
CA VAL A 316 -15.08 -8.09 -12.36
C VAL A 316 -15.28 -9.32 -13.25
N ASN A 317 -16.49 -9.50 -13.78
CA ASN A 317 -16.82 -10.65 -14.63
C ASN A 317 -16.03 -10.63 -15.94
N THR A 318 -15.90 -9.48 -16.58
CA THR A 318 -15.15 -9.32 -17.83
C THR A 318 -13.67 -9.63 -17.61
N LEU A 319 -13.05 -9.10 -16.56
CA LEU A 319 -11.66 -9.42 -16.22
C LEU A 319 -11.46 -10.92 -15.97
N LYS A 320 -12.41 -11.56 -15.25
CA LYS A 320 -12.37 -13.00 -14.98
C LYS A 320 -12.49 -13.83 -16.26
N GLN A 321 -13.36 -13.45 -17.22
CA GLN A 321 -13.48 -14.12 -18.52
C GLN A 321 -12.18 -14.10 -19.32
N HIS A 322 -11.38 -13.05 -19.16
CA HIS A 322 -10.06 -12.92 -19.77
C HIS A 322 -8.91 -13.51 -18.92
N GLY A 323 -9.22 -14.25 -17.86
CA GLY A 323 -8.22 -14.92 -17.01
C GLY A 323 -7.43 -13.96 -16.10
N ILE A 324 -7.90 -12.74 -15.93
CA ILE A 324 -7.28 -11.72 -15.08
C ILE A 324 -7.93 -11.77 -13.70
N TYR A 325 -7.10 -11.94 -12.67
CA TYR A 325 -7.60 -11.88 -11.29
C TYR A 325 -7.96 -10.45 -10.91
N SER A 326 -9.05 -10.30 -10.18
CA SER A 326 -9.48 -8.98 -9.72
C SER A 326 -10.02 -9.01 -8.29
N VAL A 327 -9.87 -7.89 -7.61
CA VAL A 327 -10.44 -7.60 -6.30
C VAL A 327 -11.18 -6.27 -6.39
N LEU A 328 -12.47 -6.30 -6.15
CA LEU A 328 -13.31 -5.11 -5.96
C LEU A 328 -13.54 -4.98 -4.46
N THR A 329 -13.11 -3.87 -3.88
CA THR A 329 -13.13 -3.67 -2.42
C THR A 329 -13.39 -2.22 -2.06
N THR A 330 -13.92 -1.99 -0.87
CA THR A 330 -13.97 -0.64 -0.30
C THR A 330 -12.58 -0.20 0.18
N PRO A 331 -12.27 1.11 0.17
CA PRO A 331 -10.96 1.60 0.61
C PRO A 331 -10.56 1.12 2.01
N ASP A 332 -11.50 1.03 2.95
CA ASP A 332 -11.26 0.58 4.33
C ASP A 332 -10.77 -0.88 4.41
N ASN A 333 -11.27 -1.76 3.55
CA ASN A 333 -10.95 -3.19 3.54
C ASN A 333 -9.81 -3.56 2.59
N LEU A 334 -9.28 -2.58 1.84
CA LEU A 334 -8.31 -2.81 0.78
C LEU A 334 -7.12 -3.66 1.22
N SER A 335 -6.48 -3.31 2.33
CA SER A 335 -5.28 -4.01 2.81
C SER A 335 -5.57 -5.48 3.13
N VAL A 336 -6.71 -5.75 3.79
CA VAL A 336 -7.11 -7.11 4.18
C VAL A 336 -7.43 -7.96 2.95
N ASP A 337 -8.22 -7.42 2.04
CA ASP A 337 -8.67 -8.16 0.85
C ASP A 337 -7.53 -8.47 -0.10
N VAL A 338 -6.59 -7.53 -0.28
CA VAL A 338 -5.41 -7.75 -1.12
C VAL A 338 -4.47 -8.79 -0.51
N ILE A 339 -4.24 -8.75 0.81
CA ILE A 339 -3.44 -9.76 1.50
C ILE A 339 -4.09 -11.13 1.40
N ASN A 340 -5.41 -11.24 1.65
CA ASN A 340 -6.14 -12.49 1.51
C ASN A 340 -6.02 -13.07 0.10
N LYS A 341 -6.14 -12.21 -0.91
CA LYS A 341 -6.02 -12.65 -2.31
C LYS A 341 -4.61 -13.08 -2.66
N TYR A 342 -3.60 -12.36 -2.19
CA TYR A 342 -2.21 -12.77 -2.33
C TYR A 342 -1.95 -14.14 -1.68
N LEU A 343 -2.39 -14.35 -0.44
CA LEU A 343 -2.23 -15.60 0.28
C LEU A 343 -2.98 -16.75 -0.43
N GLU A 344 -4.20 -16.50 -0.93
CA GLU A 344 -4.95 -17.47 -1.73
C GLU A 344 -4.17 -17.86 -2.99
N MET A 345 -3.65 -16.89 -3.75
CA MET A 345 -2.88 -17.15 -4.96
C MET A 345 -1.60 -17.93 -4.67
N LYS A 346 -0.91 -17.58 -3.59
CA LYS A 346 0.30 -18.30 -3.14
C LYS A 346 0.00 -19.73 -2.72
N SER A 347 -1.07 -19.97 -1.98
CA SER A 347 -1.45 -21.32 -1.54
C SER A 347 -1.88 -22.23 -2.67
N ARG A 348 -2.49 -21.64 -3.72
CA ARG A 348 -2.88 -22.39 -4.93
C ARG A 348 -1.75 -22.54 -5.93
N GLN A 349 -0.53 -22.12 -5.60
CA GLN A 349 0.63 -22.15 -6.49
C GLN A 349 0.39 -21.44 -7.84
N LEU A 350 -0.38 -20.38 -7.82
CA LEU A 350 -0.67 -19.59 -9.01
C LEU A 350 0.44 -18.58 -9.33
N ILE A 351 1.33 -18.36 -8.38
CA ILE A 351 2.47 -17.44 -8.44
C ILE A 351 3.76 -18.18 -8.14
#